data_2e7284035b2b35ae11b8dd5c8d02e70a
#
_entry.id   2e7284035b2b35ae11b8dd5c8d02e70a
#
_cell.length_a   1.000
_cell.length_b   1.000
_cell.length_c   1.000
_cell.angle_alpha   90.00
_cell.angle_beta   90.00
_cell.angle_gamma   90.00
#
_symmetry.space_group_name_H-M   'P 1'
#
loop_
_entity.id
_entity.type
_entity.pdbx_description
1 polymer ?
#
loop_
_entity_poly.entity_id
_entity_poly.type
_entity_poly.pdbx_seq_one_letter_code
_entity_poly.pdbx_strand_id
1 'polypeptide(L)'
;MDLTRTLIIGNSGSGKSWLAQRLAEQLCVPWTDLDRIHWLSDEHSIPRPRNEALGMARGAASEERWVIEGVYGWIVSEILHRATALIWLCIDDVDCVANIRRREAEAKDDERLLAMLEWAGSYHTRDDSSGCAAHQRLFEGFTDSKTQLMDRAEITDFFGAIRNTG
;
A
#
# COMPACT_ATOMS: atom_id res chain seq x y z
N MET A 1 4.24 18.27 5.03
CA MET A 1 4.34 17.25 3.97
C MET A 1 3.34 17.61 2.88
N ASP A 2 3.75 17.62 1.62
CA ASP A 2 2.83 17.83 0.49
C ASP A 2 2.15 16.49 0.14
N LEU A 3 0.87 16.37 0.46
CA LEU A 3 0.06 15.16 0.25
C LEU A 3 -0.79 15.21 -1.04
N THR A 4 -0.47 16.13 -1.97
CA THR A 4 -1.24 16.31 -3.21
C THR A 4 -1.32 15.02 -4.03
N ARG A 5 -0.21 14.28 -4.12
CA ARG A 5 -0.08 12.99 -4.79
C ARG A 5 0.65 12.02 -3.87
N THR A 6 -0.12 11.22 -3.14
CA THR A 6 0.40 10.38 -2.06
C THR A 6 0.44 8.91 -2.47
N LEU A 7 1.62 8.30 -2.41
CA LEU A 7 1.82 6.85 -2.46
C LEU A 7 1.93 6.29 -1.05
N ILE A 8 1.23 5.17 -0.80
CA ILE A 8 1.31 4.42 0.45
C ILE A 8 1.72 2.98 0.12
N ILE A 9 2.88 2.57 0.62
CA ILE A 9 3.43 1.23 0.41
C ILE A 9 3.58 0.46 1.71
N GLY A 10 3.70 -0.85 1.63
CA GLY A 10 3.88 -1.73 2.78
C GLY A 10 3.27 -3.11 2.57
N ASN A 11 3.39 -3.99 3.56
CA ASN A 11 2.91 -5.36 3.52
C ASN A 11 1.37 -5.47 3.48
N SER A 12 0.83 -6.62 3.07
CA SER A 12 -0.58 -6.97 3.32
C SER A 12 -0.86 -6.99 4.82
N GLY A 13 -2.01 -6.45 5.25
CA GLY A 13 -2.36 -6.35 6.67
C GLY A 13 -1.68 -5.21 7.43
N SER A 14 -0.81 -4.40 6.80
CA SER A 14 -0.13 -3.26 7.46
C SER A 14 -1.04 -2.07 7.75
N GLY A 15 -2.25 -1.99 7.17
CA GLY A 15 -3.18 -0.88 7.35
C GLY A 15 -3.16 0.17 6.25
N LYS A 16 -2.48 -0.08 5.11
CA LYS A 16 -2.43 0.85 3.97
C LYS A 16 -3.79 1.34 3.51
N SER A 17 -4.71 0.41 3.25
CA SER A 17 -6.05 0.75 2.74
C SER A 17 -6.86 1.57 3.76
N TRP A 18 -6.69 1.29 5.07
CA TRP A 18 -7.29 2.09 6.12
C TRP A 18 -6.80 3.55 6.09
N LEU A 19 -5.47 3.72 5.99
CA LEU A 19 -4.87 5.06 5.94
C LEU A 19 -5.21 5.77 4.63
N ALA A 20 -5.14 5.06 3.49
CA ALA A 20 -5.40 5.62 2.17
C ALA A 20 -6.82 6.15 2.03
N GLN A 21 -7.82 5.37 2.46
CA GLN A 21 -9.23 5.80 2.42
C GLN A 21 -9.45 7.07 3.25
N ARG A 22 -8.92 7.09 4.48
CA ARG A 22 -9.08 8.24 5.39
C ARG A 22 -8.36 9.48 4.89
N LEU A 23 -7.16 9.33 4.31
CA LEU A 23 -6.46 10.45 3.68
C LEU A 23 -7.22 10.97 2.46
N ALA A 24 -7.71 10.09 1.61
CA ALA A 24 -8.48 10.46 0.43
C ALA A 24 -9.78 11.21 0.80
N GLU A 25 -10.50 10.74 1.83
CA GLU A 25 -11.67 11.44 2.38
C GLU A 25 -11.30 12.83 2.92
N GLN A 26 -10.27 12.91 3.76
CA GLN A 26 -9.82 14.17 4.38
C GLN A 26 -9.36 15.19 3.35
N LEU A 27 -8.68 14.73 2.29
CA LEU A 27 -8.12 15.57 1.23
C LEU A 27 -9.10 15.83 0.09
N CYS A 28 -10.26 15.16 0.07
CA CYS A 28 -11.25 15.17 -1.01
C CYS A 28 -10.60 14.83 -2.37
N VAL A 29 -9.87 13.70 -2.43
CA VAL A 29 -9.17 13.22 -3.64
C VAL A 29 -9.55 11.77 -3.96
N PRO A 30 -9.40 11.32 -5.22
CA PRO A 30 -9.59 9.91 -5.56
C PRO A 30 -8.57 9.02 -4.84
N TRP A 31 -9.02 7.81 -4.48
CA TRP A 31 -8.20 6.74 -3.94
C TRP A 31 -8.17 5.55 -4.90
N THR A 32 -6.97 4.99 -5.08
CA THR A 32 -6.75 3.81 -5.90
C THR A 32 -5.99 2.73 -5.12
N ASP A 33 -6.59 1.54 -5.07
CA ASP A 33 -5.99 0.33 -4.54
C ASP A 33 -5.32 -0.43 -5.70
N LEU A 34 -4.02 -0.69 -5.59
CA LEU A 34 -3.27 -1.42 -6.61
C LEU A 34 -3.64 -2.90 -6.69
N ASP A 35 -4.29 -3.49 -5.67
CA ASP A 35 -4.85 -4.84 -5.78
C ASP A 35 -5.90 -4.90 -6.89
N ARG A 36 -6.76 -3.89 -7.03
CA ARG A 36 -7.77 -3.79 -8.10
C ARG A 36 -7.15 -3.57 -9.49
N ILE A 37 -5.94 -3.03 -9.54
CA ILE A 37 -5.18 -2.89 -10.78
C ILE A 37 -4.46 -4.20 -11.11
N HIS A 38 -3.83 -4.85 -10.12
CA HIS A 38 -3.05 -6.06 -10.34
C HIS A 38 -3.92 -7.27 -10.68
N TRP A 39 -5.06 -7.44 -10.02
CA TRP A 39 -5.93 -8.58 -10.19
C TRP A 39 -7.09 -8.30 -11.14
N LEU A 40 -7.50 -9.32 -11.91
CA LEU A 40 -8.69 -9.25 -12.79
C LEU A 40 -9.99 -9.41 -12.01
N SER A 41 -9.95 -10.03 -10.84
CA SER A 41 -11.11 -10.30 -9.99
C SER A 41 -10.79 -10.05 -8.53
N ASP A 42 -11.84 -9.83 -7.73
CA ASP A 42 -11.73 -9.66 -6.27
C ASP A 42 -11.22 -10.94 -5.55
N GLU A 43 -11.23 -12.08 -6.23
CA GLU A 43 -10.70 -13.34 -5.69
C GLU A 43 -9.17 -13.41 -5.70
N HIS A 44 -8.47 -12.40 -6.27
CA HIS A 44 -7.01 -12.33 -6.35
C HIS A 44 -6.36 -13.60 -6.95
N SER A 45 -7.02 -14.21 -7.92
CA SER A 45 -6.61 -15.51 -8.49
C SER A 45 -5.95 -15.37 -9.87
N ILE A 46 -6.32 -14.35 -10.64
CA ILE A 46 -5.82 -14.15 -12.00
C ILE A 46 -5.18 -12.76 -12.10
N PRO A 47 -3.85 -12.68 -12.27
CA PRO A 47 -3.18 -11.39 -12.44
C PRO A 47 -3.52 -10.78 -13.80
N ARG A 48 -3.70 -9.48 -13.81
CA ARG A 48 -3.85 -8.70 -15.05
C ARG A 48 -2.53 -8.73 -15.85
N PRO A 49 -2.58 -8.76 -17.18
CA PRO A 49 -1.39 -8.58 -18.01
C PRO A 49 -0.60 -7.31 -17.58
N ARG A 50 0.72 -7.46 -17.45
CA ARG A 50 1.59 -6.43 -16.87
C ARG A 50 1.46 -5.07 -17.54
N ASN A 51 1.39 -5.03 -18.88
CA ASN A 51 1.25 -3.79 -19.65
C ASN A 51 -0.09 -3.08 -19.38
N GLU A 52 -1.16 -3.84 -19.19
CA GLU A 52 -2.48 -3.28 -18.85
C GLU A 52 -2.47 -2.71 -17.43
N ALA A 53 -1.94 -3.45 -16.46
CA ALA A 53 -1.82 -2.98 -15.08
C ALA A 53 -0.99 -1.68 -15.00
N LEU A 54 0.14 -1.60 -15.71
CA LEU A 54 0.95 -0.38 -15.78
C LEU A 54 0.20 0.77 -16.46
N GLY A 55 -0.55 0.49 -17.52
CA GLY A 55 -1.40 1.51 -18.17
C GLY A 55 -2.44 2.11 -17.24
N MET A 56 -3.13 1.25 -16.45
CA MET A 56 -4.11 1.68 -15.46
C MET A 56 -3.46 2.49 -14.32
N ALA A 57 -2.31 2.03 -13.81
CA ALA A 57 -1.60 2.74 -12.76
C ALA A 57 -1.11 4.12 -13.21
N ARG A 58 -0.55 4.22 -14.42
CA ARG A 58 -0.16 5.52 -15.04
C ARG A 58 -1.37 6.44 -15.21
N GLY A 59 -2.52 5.89 -15.64
CA GLY A 59 -3.77 6.63 -15.74
C GLY A 59 -4.20 7.22 -14.41
N ALA A 60 -4.25 6.41 -13.34
CA ALA A 60 -4.57 6.87 -11.99
C ALA A 60 -3.57 7.94 -11.49
N ALA A 61 -2.27 7.74 -11.75
CA ALA A 61 -1.22 8.67 -11.33
C ALA A 61 -1.12 9.93 -12.22
N SER A 62 -1.84 10.02 -13.34
CA SER A 62 -1.87 11.20 -14.21
C SER A 62 -2.77 12.32 -13.69
N GLU A 63 -3.66 12.02 -12.77
CA GLU A 63 -4.54 13.00 -12.12
C GLU A 63 -3.73 14.03 -11.33
N GLU A 64 -4.29 15.23 -11.15
CA GLU A 64 -3.63 16.32 -10.42
C GLU A 64 -3.44 15.99 -8.92
N ARG A 65 -4.41 15.29 -8.34
CA ARG A 65 -4.43 14.92 -6.92
C ARG A 65 -4.92 13.49 -6.75
N TRP A 66 -4.25 12.71 -5.90
CA TRP A 66 -4.63 11.32 -5.66
C TRP A 66 -3.97 10.72 -4.42
N VAL A 67 -4.56 9.64 -3.91
CA VAL A 67 -3.94 8.68 -3.00
C VAL A 67 -3.93 7.32 -3.69
N ILE A 68 -2.76 6.72 -3.85
CA ILE A 68 -2.60 5.37 -4.40
C ILE A 68 -1.88 4.51 -3.37
N GLU A 69 -2.37 3.29 -3.14
CA GLU A 69 -1.76 2.39 -2.18
C GLU A 69 -1.57 0.98 -2.75
N GLY A 70 -0.57 0.28 -2.25
CA GLY A 70 -0.37 -1.13 -2.59
C GLY A 70 0.98 -1.68 -2.18
N VAL A 71 1.14 -2.98 -2.42
CA VAL A 71 2.36 -3.73 -2.09
C VAL A 71 3.26 -3.98 -3.30
N TYR A 72 2.75 -3.74 -4.51
CA TYR A 72 3.42 -4.10 -5.76
C TYR A 72 4.51 -3.09 -6.14
N GLY A 73 5.72 -3.27 -5.62
CA GLY A 73 6.85 -2.38 -5.87
C GLY A 73 7.14 -2.16 -7.36
N TRP A 74 6.88 -3.15 -8.22
CA TRP A 74 7.05 -3.00 -9.66
C TRP A 74 6.03 -2.05 -10.32
N ILE A 75 4.82 -1.91 -9.76
CA ILE A 75 3.84 -0.90 -10.19
C ILE A 75 4.22 0.46 -9.58
N VAL A 76 4.53 0.46 -8.27
CA VAL A 76 4.93 1.66 -7.54
C VAL A 76 6.13 2.33 -8.20
N SER A 77 7.17 1.58 -8.58
CA SER A 77 8.37 2.14 -9.24
C SER A 77 8.05 2.88 -10.54
N GLU A 78 7.01 2.45 -11.25
CA GLU A 78 6.57 3.08 -12.50
C GLU A 78 5.94 4.46 -12.31
N ILE A 79 5.22 4.65 -11.19
CA ILE A 79 4.46 5.89 -10.92
C ILE A 79 5.10 6.77 -9.83
N LEU A 80 6.16 6.31 -9.17
CA LEU A 80 6.81 6.98 -8.05
C LEU A 80 7.24 8.42 -8.38
N HIS A 81 7.73 8.64 -9.59
CA HIS A 81 8.17 9.96 -10.07
C HIS A 81 7.05 11.00 -10.13
N ARG A 82 5.78 10.60 -10.04
CA ARG A 82 4.61 11.48 -10.02
C ARG A 82 4.20 11.87 -8.60
N ALA A 83 4.64 11.13 -7.59
CA ALA A 83 4.27 11.36 -6.19
C ALA A 83 4.93 12.62 -5.63
N THR A 84 4.23 13.30 -4.72
CA THR A 84 4.78 14.39 -3.88
C THR A 84 5.03 13.90 -2.45
N ALA A 85 4.43 12.75 -2.08
CA ALA A 85 4.65 12.11 -0.79
C ALA A 85 4.71 10.59 -0.92
N LEU A 86 5.60 9.97 -0.15
CA LEU A 86 5.70 8.53 0.00
C LEU A 86 5.57 8.15 1.49
N ILE A 87 4.57 7.34 1.80
CA ILE A 87 4.34 6.80 3.14
C ILE A 87 4.62 5.30 3.09
N TRP A 88 5.54 4.83 3.91
CA TRP A 88 5.86 3.42 4.02
C TRP A 88 5.42 2.85 5.36
N LEU A 89 4.45 1.94 5.34
CA LEU A 89 4.01 1.20 6.51
C LEU A 89 4.89 -0.04 6.68
N CYS A 90 5.98 0.10 7.43
CA CYS A 90 6.95 -0.97 7.72
C CYS A 90 6.56 -1.68 9.03
N ILE A 91 5.39 -2.29 9.02
CA ILE A 91 4.81 -2.99 10.18
C ILE A 91 5.39 -4.40 10.26
N ASP A 92 5.61 -4.89 11.48
CA ASP A 92 6.08 -6.26 11.72
C ASP A 92 5.18 -7.31 11.06
N ASP A 93 5.78 -8.36 10.50
CA ASP A 93 5.07 -9.43 9.79
C ASP A 93 4.07 -10.14 10.70
N VAL A 94 4.39 -10.31 11.99
CA VAL A 94 3.50 -10.92 12.99
C VAL A 94 2.22 -10.08 13.15
N ASP A 95 2.36 -8.77 13.25
CA ASP A 95 1.22 -7.85 13.36
C ASP A 95 0.39 -7.80 12.08
N CYS A 96 1.04 -7.83 10.92
CA CYS A 96 0.36 -7.90 9.63
C CYS A 96 -0.48 -9.18 9.51
N VAL A 97 0.09 -10.33 9.84
CA VAL A 97 -0.61 -11.64 9.87
C VAL A 97 -1.78 -11.62 10.84
N ALA A 98 -1.58 -11.09 12.06
CA ALA A 98 -2.65 -10.96 13.06
C ALA A 98 -3.80 -10.06 12.58
N ASN A 99 -3.48 -8.97 11.86
CA ASN A 99 -4.49 -8.08 11.28
C ASN A 99 -5.30 -8.77 10.17
N ILE A 100 -4.66 -9.55 9.31
CA ILE A 100 -5.34 -10.34 8.28
C ILE A 100 -6.28 -11.35 8.93
N ARG A 101 -5.80 -12.14 9.90
CA ARG A 101 -6.63 -13.13 10.63
C ARG A 101 -7.83 -12.48 11.31
N ARG A 102 -7.67 -11.29 11.89
CA ARG A 102 -8.77 -10.57 12.53
C ARG A 102 -9.82 -10.09 11.52
N ARG A 103 -9.39 -9.63 10.34
CA ARG A 103 -10.28 -9.20 9.26
C ARG A 103 -11.06 -10.37 8.67
N GLU A 104 -10.39 -11.52 8.54
CA GLU A 104 -10.92 -12.75 7.95
C GLU A 104 -11.46 -13.73 9.03
N ALA A 105 -11.77 -13.26 10.24
CA ALA A 105 -12.12 -14.10 11.39
C ALA A 105 -13.33 -15.03 11.15
N GLU A 106 -14.25 -14.65 10.25
CA GLU A 106 -15.40 -15.47 9.86
C GLU A 106 -15.14 -16.35 8.62
N ALA A 107 -14.00 -16.14 7.93
CA ALA A 107 -13.61 -16.97 6.80
C ALA A 107 -13.10 -18.32 7.30
N LYS A 108 -13.46 -19.40 6.60
CA LYS A 108 -12.82 -20.70 6.83
C LYS A 108 -11.37 -20.61 6.38
N ASP A 109 -10.48 -21.29 7.11
CA ASP A 109 -9.09 -21.50 6.67
C ASP A 109 -9.12 -22.31 5.36
N ASP A 110 -9.11 -21.59 4.26
CA ASP A 110 -8.96 -22.16 2.92
C ASP A 110 -7.53 -21.94 2.40
N GLU A 111 -7.19 -22.60 1.31
CA GLU A 111 -5.85 -22.52 0.70
C GLU A 111 -5.46 -21.06 0.35
N ARG A 112 -6.42 -20.26 -0.04
CA ARG A 112 -6.21 -18.84 -0.38
C ARG A 112 -5.82 -18.02 0.84
N LEU A 113 -6.53 -18.18 1.95
CA LEU A 113 -6.22 -17.48 3.20
C LEU A 113 -4.85 -17.92 3.74
N LEU A 114 -4.56 -19.22 3.72
CA LEU A 114 -3.27 -19.74 4.17
C LEU A 114 -2.11 -19.20 3.31
N ALA A 115 -2.26 -19.19 1.99
CA ALA A 115 -1.26 -18.61 1.09
C ALA A 115 -1.05 -17.11 1.32
N MET A 116 -2.11 -16.35 1.59
CA MET A 116 -2.03 -14.92 1.89
C MET A 116 -1.32 -14.67 3.23
N LEU A 117 -1.57 -15.49 4.26
CA LEU A 117 -0.91 -15.38 5.56
C LEU A 117 0.58 -15.70 5.47
N GLU A 118 0.95 -16.77 4.73
CA GLU A 118 2.34 -17.13 4.47
C GLU A 118 3.05 -16.01 3.70
N TRP A 119 2.41 -15.49 2.65
CA TRP A 119 2.94 -14.39 1.86
C TRP A 119 3.15 -13.12 2.70
N ALA A 120 2.20 -12.76 3.55
CA ALA A 120 2.33 -11.62 4.45
C ALA A 120 3.41 -11.86 5.51
N GLY A 121 3.52 -13.08 6.04
CA GLY A 121 4.52 -13.45 7.04
C GLY A 121 5.96 -13.53 6.51
N SER A 122 6.16 -13.42 5.21
CA SER A 122 7.48 -13.45 4.57
C SER A 122 7.97 -12.09 4.06
N TYR A 123 7.25 -11.00 4.33
CA TYR A 123 7.55 -9.67 3.77
C TYR A 123 8.98 -9.19 4.02
N HIS A 124 9.48 -9.37 5.26
CA HIS A 124 10.84 -8.94 5.62
C HIS A 124 11.94 -9.85 5.06
N THR A 125 11.60 -11.05 4.63
CA THR A 125 12.58 -12.06 4.16
C THR A 125 12.50 -12.37 2.68
N ARG A 126 11.38 -12.06 2.01
CA ARG A 126 11.24 -12.35 0.58
C ARG A 126 12.01 -11.36 -0.29
N ASP A 127 12.59 -11.90 -1.36
CA ASP A 127 13.45 -11.16 -2.27
C ASP A 127 12.73 -10.92 -3.63
N ASP A 128 11.59 -10.26 -3.56
CA ASP A 128 10.85 -9.81 -4.75
C ASP A 128 10.55 -8.30 -4.69
N SER A 129 9.91 -7.77 -5.73
CA SER A 129 9.59 -6.34 -5.81
C SER A 129 8.55 -5.87 -4.78
N SER A 130 7.87 -6.79 -4.10
CA SER A 130 6.84 -6.53 -3.09
C SER A 130 7.32 -6.82 -1.66
N GLY A 131 8.61 -7.15 -1.49
CA GLY A 131 9.24 -7.38 -0.19
C GLY A 131 9.76 -6.10 0.46
N CYS A 132 10.11 -6.21 1.74
CA CYS A 132 10.61 -5.11 2.56
C CYS A 132 11.85 -4.44 1.95
N ALA A 133 12.84 -5.23 1.49
CA ALA A 133 14.07 -4.71 0.89
C ALA A 133 13.80 -3.91 -0.41
N ALA A 134 12.80 -4.30 -1.20
CA ALA A 134 12.42 -3.55 -2.39
C ALA A 134 11.72 -2.22 -2.02
N HIS A 135 10.82 -2.25 -1.04
CA HIS A 135 10.17 -1.04 -0.53
C HIS A 135 11.17 -0.08 0.11
N GLN A 136 12.17 -0.59 0.82
CA GLN A 136 13.26 0.21 1.38
C GLN A 136 14.02 0.94 0.27
N ARG A 137 14.40 0.26 -0.81
CA ARG A 137 15.07 0.91 -1.96
C ARG A 137 14.24 2.01 -2.59
N LEU A 138 12.92 1.79 -2.77
CA LEU A 138 12.00 2.83 -3.26
C LEU A 138 11.94 4.02 -2.31
N PHE A 139 11.84 3.75 -1.01
CA PHE A 139 11.79 4.77 0.02
C PHE A 139 13.08 5.58 0.11
N GLU A 140 14.24 4.93 0.11
CA GLU A 140 15.55 5.60 0.15
C GLU A 140 15.79 6.46 -1.08
N GLY A 141 15.43 5.96 -2.27
CA GLY A 141 15.58 6.66 -3.54
C GLY A 141 14.58 7.81 -3.77
N PHE A 142 13.49 7.88 -3.01
CA PHE A 142 12.52 8.97 -3.15
C PHE A 142 13.04 10.24 -2.49
N THR A 143 13.02 11.35 -3.21
CA THR A 143 13.68 12.61 -2.81
C THR A 143 12.72 13.65 -2.21
N ASP A 144 11.42 13.53 -2.50
CA ASP A 144 10.42 14.44 -1.95
C ASP A 144 10.01 14.06 -0.52
N SER A 145 8.86 14.55 -0.06
CA SER A 145 8.39 14.31 1.31
C SER A 145 8.11 12.82 1.56
N LYS A 146 8.78 12.22 2.53
CA LYS A 146 8.56 10.81 2.88
C LYS A 146 8.49 10.58 4.38
N THR A 147 7.74 9.55 4.78
CA THR A 147 7.67 9.10 6.17
C THR A 147 7.55 7.58 6.23
N GLN A 148 8.20 6.98 7.21
CA GLN A 148 8.08 5.57 7.55
C GLN A 148 7.32 5.46 8.86
N LEU A 149 6.35 4.57 8.92
CA LEU A 149 5.52 4.29 10.10
C LEU A 149 5.70 2.81 10.47
N MET A 150 6.08 2.57 11.73
CA MET A 150 6.53 1.26 12.19
C MET A 150 5.47 0.49 12.97
N ASP A 151 4.44 1.18 13.45
CA ASP A 151 3.37 0.57 14.21
C ASP A 151 2.02 1.28 14.04
N ARG A 152 0.98 0.72 14.63
CA ARG A 152 -0.39 1.24 14.54
C ARG A 152 -0.55 2.60 15.24
N ALA A 153 0.18 2.85 16.33
CA ALA A 153 0.10 4.12 17.05
C ALA A 153 0.65 5.23 16.18
N GLU A 154 1.81 5.04 15.55
CA GLU A 154 2.40 5.99 14.61
C GLU A 154 1.47 6.29 13.42
N ILE A 155 0.77 5.28 12.88
CA ILE A 155 -0.22 5.48 11.80
C ILE A 155 -1.37 6.37 12.28
N THR A 156 -1.88 6.12 13.49
CA THR A 156 -2.98 6.88 14.08
C THR A 156 -2.58 8.31 14.37
N ASP A 157 -1.39 8.51 14.95
CA ASP A 157 -0.84 9.82 15.29
C ASP A 157 -0.55 10.64 14.03
N PHE A 158 0.03 10.02 13.01
CA PHE A 158 0.26 10.63 11.71
C PHE A 158 -1.04 11.15 11.09
N PHE A 159 -2.08 10.32 11.05
CA PHE A 159 -3.39 10.73 10.53
C PHE A 159 -4.02 11.83 11.40
N GLY A 160 -3.91 11.72 12.72
CA GLY A 160 -4.40 12.73 13.67
C GLY A 160 -3.75 14.10 13.46
N ALA A 161 -2.45 14.15 13.21
CA ALA A 161 -1.72 15.38 12.91
C ALA A 161 -2.21 16.05 11.61
N ILE A 162 -2.53 15.27 10.57
CA ILE A 162 -3.06 15.81 9.30
C ILE A 162 -4.45 16.42 9.50
N ARG A 163 -5.32 15.77 10.28
CA ARG A 163 -6.67 16.29 10.58
C ARG A 163 -6.66 17.64 11.29
N ASN A 164 -5.65 17.91 12.10
CA ASN A 164 -5.54 19.14 12.89
C ASN A 164 -4.91 20.30 12.11
N THR A 165 -4.41 20.07 10.90
CA THR A 165 -3.76 21.08 10.06
C THR A 165 -4.63 21.58 8.90
N GLY A 166 -5.78 21.01 8.68
CA GLY A 166 -6.77 21.40 7.66
C GLY A 166 -8.00 22.01 8.29
#